data_52366004145b850d56bd022bf508087b
#
_entry.id   52366004145b850d56bd022bf508087b
#
_cell.length_a   1.000
_cell.length_b   1.000
_cell.length_c   1.000
_cell.angle_alpha   90.00
_cell.angle_beta   90.00
_cell.angle_gamma   90.00
#
_symmetry.space_group_name_H-M   'P 1'
#
loop_
_entity.id
_entity.type
_entity.pdbx_description
1 polymer ?
#
loop_
_entity_poly.entity_id
_entity_poly.type
_entity_poly.pdbx_seq_one_letter_code
_entity_poly.pdbx_strand_id
1 'polypeptide(L)'
;MDQPFAAFPESEHRERLSRAREKIREAGLAGCICVAPENIYYLIGYDSIAYFNYQALIISAEEDSEPALVIRNVDLPLVKETSWIEDVRTYHLHASDIAKMVADVAREKGLREGRIGIDLQSYALPGAYALPLVKALEPMQVEDATELLGSLQYIK
;
A
#
# COMPACT_ATOMS: atom_id res chain seq x y z
N MET A 1 7.67 -19.89 -0.64
CA MET A 1 8.80 -19.71 -1.57
C MET A 1 9.90 -19.00 -0.80
N ASP A 2 11.08 -19.56 -0.82
CA ASP A 2 12.21 -18.89 -0.17
C ASP A 2 12.51 -17.58 -0.90
N GLN A 3 12.56 -16.51 -0.15
CA GLN A 3 12.92 -15.18 -0.65
C GLN A 3 14.33 -14.86 -0.15
N PRO A 4 15.35 -15.11 -0.99
CA PRO A 4 16.73 -15.11 -0.54
C PRO A 4 17.23 -13.77 -0.02
N PHE A 5 16.51 -12.69 -0.36
CA PHE A 5 16.85 -11.33 0.06
C PHE A 5 15.86 -10.72 1.05
N ALA A 6 14.95 -11.52 1.60
CA ALA A 6 14.03 -11.05 2.64
C ALA A 6 14.79 -10.84 3.96
N ALA A 7 14.71 -9.63 4.51
CA ALA A 7 15.37 -9.29 5.77
C ALA A 7 14.66 -9.89 6.99
N PHE A 8 13.36 -10.14 6.88
CA PHE A 8 12.52 -10.68 7.95
C PHE A 8 11.63 -11.79 7.40
N PRO A 9 11.25 -12.76 8.25
CA PRO A 9 10.33 -13.81 7.83
C PRO A 9 8.92 -13.27 7.57
N GLU A 10 8.15 -13.97 6.74
CA GLU A 10 6.76 -13.62 6.43
C GLU A 10 5.90 -13.45 7.70
N SER A 11 6.10 -14.30 8.70
CA SER A 11 5.37 -14.23 9.96
C SER A 11 5.52 -12.87 10.66
N GLU A 12 6.70 -12.28 10.63
CA GLU A 12 6.95 -10.95 11.18
C GLU A 12 6.16 -9.88 10.44
N HIS A 13 6.15 -9.92 9.11
CA HIS A 13 5.40 -8.97 8.29
C HIS A 13 3.90 -9.12 8.48
N ARG A 14 3.38 -10.35 8.59
CA ARG A 14 1.96 -10.59 8.84
C ARG A 14 1.53 -10.07 10.21
N GLU A 15 2.38 -10.19 11.21
CA GLU A 15 2.13 -9.62 12.53
C GLU A 15 2.10 -8.08 12.48
N ARG A 16 3.03 -7.47 11.75
CA ARG A 16 3.03 -6.01 11.51
C ARG A 16 1.77 -5.56 10.78
N LEU A 17 1.32 -6.32 9.79
CA LEU A 17 0.10 -6.05 9.04
C LEU A 17 -1.14 -6.13 9.96
N SER A 18 -1.21 -7.12 10.83
CA SER A 18 -2.31 -7.25 11.79
C SER A 18 -2.36 -6.05 12.75
N ARG A 19 -1.21 -5.61 13.26
CA ARG A 19 -1.13 -4.38 14.08
C ARG A 19 -1.55 -3.13 13.31
N ALA A 20 -1.19 -3.05 12.03
CA ALA A 20 -1.63 -1.95 11.17
C ALA A 20 -3.14 -1.93 11.02
N ARG A 21 -3.76 -3.08 10.77
CA ARG A 21 -5.21 -3.21 10.66
C ARG A 21 -5.94 -2.80 11.93
N GLU A 22 -5.40 -3.16 13.09
CA GLU A 22 -5.95 -2.75 14.38
C GLU A 22 -5.98 -1.21 14.49
N LYS A 23 -4.87 -0.54 14.18
CA LYS A 23 -4.82 0.93 14.19
C LYS A 23 -5.74 1.57 13.14
N ILE A 24 -5.84 0.98 11.98
CA ILE A 24 -6.76 1.43 10.92
C ILE A 24 -8.21 1.38 11.43
N ARG A 25 -8.60 0.27 12.06
CA ARG A 25 -9.94 0.12 12.66
C ARG A 25 -10.18 1.11 13.79
N GLU A 26 -9.21 1.28 14.69
CA GLU A 26 -9.30 2.25 15.79
C GLU A 26 -9.49 3.68 15.29
N ALA A 27 -8.90 4.03 14.16
CA ALA A 27 -9.07 5.34 13.53
C ALA A 27 -10.41 5.48 12.77
N GLY A 28 -11.21 4.42 12.70
CA GLY A 28 -12.49 4.43 11.96
C GLY A 28 -12.32 4.40 10.44
N LEU A 29 -11.18 3.93 9.95
CA LEU A 29 -10.90 3.81 8.52
C LEU A 29 -11.28 2.41 8.02
N ALA A 30 -11.81 2.35 6.79
CA ALA A 30 -12.09 1.08 6.12
C ALA A 30 -10.83 0.38 5.62
N GLY A 31 -9.79 1.15 5.37
CA GLY A 31 -8.50 0.67 4.92
C GLY A 31 -7.52 1.80 4.69
N CYS A 32 -6.36 1.47 4.17
CA CYS A 32 -5.31 2.43 3.81
C CYS A 32 -4.68 2.10 2.46
N ILE A 33 -4.18 3.13 1.81
CA ILE A 33 -3.27 3.02 0.67
C ILE A 33 -1.94 3.61 1.09
N CYS A 34 -0.91 2.77 1.18
CA CYS A 34 0.44 3.18 1.54
C CYS A 34 1.23 3.44 0.26
N VAL A 35 1.80 4.62 0.10
CA VAL A 35 2.65 4.98 -1.04
C VAL A 35 4.11 5.18 -0.66
N ALA A 36 4.40 5.45 0.61
CA ALA A 36 5.75 5.62 1.11
C ALA A 36 6.53 4.29 1.06
N PRO A 37 7.69 4.24 0.41
CA PRO A 37 8.50 3.02 0.31
C PRO A 37 8.83 2.40 1.67
N GLU A 38 9.11 3.21 2.66
CA GLU A 38 9.41 2.76 4.03
C GLU A 38 8.24 2.04 4.69
N ASN A 39 7.01 2.51 4.48
CA ASN A 39 5.82 1.84 5.01
C ASN A 39 5.55 0.51 4.29
N ILE A 40 5.73 0.51 2.98
CA ILE A 40 5.57 -0.70 2.16
C ILE A 40 6.60 -1.74 2.57
N TYR A 41 7.87 -1.35 2.71
CA TYR A 41 8.93 -2.24 3.18
C TYR A 41 8.62 -2.82 4.57
N TYR A 42 8.20 -1.99 5.50
CA TYR A 42 7.86 -2.42 6.85
C TYR A 42 6.77 -3.49 6.86
N LEU A 43 5.73 -3.32 6.04
CA LEU A 43 4.55 -4.17 6.05
C LEU A 43 4.71 -5.45 5.23
N ILE A 44 5.36 -5.39 4.08
CA ILE A 44 5.42 -6.52 3.14
C ILE A 44 6.84 -6.93 2.71
N GLY A 45 7.86 -6.24 3.17
CA GLY A 45 9.25 -6.57 2.87
C GLY A 45 9.75 -6.14 1.50
N TYR A 46 8.90 -5.53 0.68
CA TYR A 46 9.32 -5.07 -0.64
C TYR A 46 10.39 -3.97 -0.52
N ASP A 47 11.60 -4.31 -0.89
CA ASP A 47 12.77 -3.42 -0.81
C ASP A 47 12.94 -2.66 -2.12
N SER A 48 12.19 -1.56 -2.24
CA SER A 48 12.17 -0.74 -3.44
C SER A 48 13.37 0.19 -3.51
N ILE A 49 14.04 0.20 -4.66
CA ILE A 49 15.05 1.20 -5.02
C ILE A 49 14.46 2.35 -5.84
N ALA A 50 13.19 2.26 -6.17
CA ALA A 50 12.52 3.15 -7.12
C ALA A 50 11.77 4.28 -6.41
N TYR A 51 12.50 5.23 -5.85
CA TYR A 51 11.93 6.42 -5.21
C TYR A 51 11.11 7.30 -6.16
N PHE A 52 11.32 7.15 -7.45
CA PHE A 52 10.68 7.94 -8.50
C PHE A 52 9.54 7.20 -9.22
N ASN A 53 9.37 5.92 -8.96
CA ASN A 53 8.24 5.16 -9.49
C ASN A 53 7.10 5.14 -8.47
N TYR A 54 5.90 5.51 -8.93
CA TYR A 54 4.72 5.40 -8.09
C TYR A 54 4.43 3.94 -7.74
N GLN A 55 4.14 3.70 -6.49
CA GLN A 55 3.74 2.40 -5.98
C GLN A 55 2.67 2.58 -4.91
N ALA A 56 1.78 1.63 -4.77
CA ALA A 56 0.70 1.69 -3.79
C ALA A 56 0.41 0.32 -3.21
N LEU A 57 0.45 0.21 -1.89
CA LEU A 57 0.01 -0.97 -1.15
C LEU A 57 -1.39 -0.71 -0.61
N ILE A 58 -2.37 -1.48 -1.04
CA ILE A 58 -3.77 -1.38 -0.62
C ILE A 58 -4.03 -2.38 0.50
N ILE A 59 -4.49 -1.89 1.64
CA ILE A 59 -4.78 -2.68 2.84
C ILE A 59 -6.22 -2.44 3.27
N SER A 60 -7.03 -3.49 3.31
CA SER A 60 -8.33 -3.46 3.98
C SER A 60 -8.16 -3.59 5.49
N ALA A 61 -9.05 -2.99 6.27
CA ALA A 61 -9.11 -3.19 7.70
C ALA A 61 -9.54 -4.63 8.10
N GLU A 62 -10.12 -5.37 7.17
CA GLU A 62 -10.54 -6.76 7.39
C GLU A 62 -9.35 -7.72 7.43
N GLU A 63 -9.28 -8.54 8.49
CA GLU A 63 -8.14 -9.44 8.73
C GLU A 63 -7.95 -10.50 7.64
N ASP A 64 -9.03 -10.99 7.06
CA ASP A 64 -9.02 -12.04 6.04
C ASP A 64 -8.84 -11.52 4.60
N SER A 65 -8.71 -10.22 4.44
CA SER A 65 -8.45 -9.60 3.13
C SER A 65 -6.94 -9.52 2.88
N GLU A 66 -6.45 -10.23 1.87
CA GLU A 66 -5.04 -10.13 1.48
C GLU A 66 -4.75 -8.75 0.88
N PRO A 67 -3.60 -8.13 1.24
CA PRO A 67 -3.22 -6.85 0.66
C PRO A 67 -2.85 -7.00 -0.82
N ALA A 68 -2.94 -5.91 -1.56
CA ALA A 68 -2.53 -5.86 -2.97
C ALA A 68 -1.50 -4.74 -3.18
N LEU A 69 -0.49 -5.03 -3.98
CA LEU A 69 0.55 -4.07 -4.36
C LEU A 69 0.41 -3.69 -5.83
N VAL A 70 0.33 -2.39 -6.10
CA VAL A 70 0.38 -1.84 -7.46
C VAL A 70 1.74 -1.23 -7.69
N ILE A 71 2.47 -1.70 -8.70
CA ILE A 71 3.83 -1.27 -9.02
C ILE A 71 4.05 -1.13 -10.52
N ARG A 72 5.09 -0.44 -10.89
CA ARG A 72 5.56 -0.42 -12.28
C ARG A 72 6.05 -1.82 -12.68
N ASN A 73 5.73 -2.25 -13.90
CA ASN A 73 6.03 -3.60 -14.39
C ASN A 73 7.51 -3.99 -14.29
N VAL A 74 8.43 -3.03 -14.42
CA VAL A 74 9.88 -3.29 -14.34
C VAL A 74 10.35 -3.67 -12.95
N ASP A 75 9.58 -3.37 -11.91
CA ASP A 75 9.92 -3.65 -10.51
C ASP A 75 9.44 -5.03 -10.04
N LEU A 76 8.66 -5.74 -10.84
CA LEU A 76 8.11 -7.04 -10.47
C LEU A 76 9.16 -8.08 -10.05
N PRO A 77 10.31 -8.22 -10.72
CA PRO A 77 11.34 -9.15 -10.26
C PRO A 77 11.82 -8.89 -8.84
N LEU A 78 12.00 -7.62 -8.48
CA LEU A 78 12.46 -7.23 -7.15
C LEU A 78 11.42 -7.56 -6.06
N VAL A 79 10.13 -7.39 -6.35
CA VAL A 79 9.06 -7.81 -5.43
C VAL A 79 9.15 -9.31 -5.16
N LYS A 80 9.32 -10.12 -6.19
CA LYS A 80 9.43 -11.58 -6.07
C LYS A 80 10.62 -12.03 -5.25
N GLU A 81 11.69 -11.25 -5.26
CA GLU A 81 12.93 -11.55 -4.55
C GLU A 81 12.90 -11.14 -3.07
N THR A 82 12.11 -10.11 -2.72
CA THR A 82 12.18 -9.47 -1.40
C THR A 82 10.89 -9.56 -0.59
N SER A 83 9.73 -9.77 -1.23
CA SER A 83 8.42 -9.68 -0.58
C SER A 83 7.65 -11.00 -0.63
N TRP A 84 6.89 -11.26 0.41
CA TRP A 84 5.96 -12.39 0.50
C TRP A 84 4.63 -12.15 -0.21
N ILE A 85 4.36 -10.92 -0.64
CA ILE A 85 3.06 -10.55 -1.22
C ILE A 85 2.77 -11.30 -2.53
N GLU A 86 1.55 -11.82 -2.67
CA GLU A 86 1.14 -12.57 -3.85
C GLU A 86 0.30 -11.75 -4.84
N ASP A 87 -0.58 -10.88 -4.33
CA ASP A 87 -1.44 -10.04 -5.17
C ASP A 87 -0.69 -8.79 -5.63
N VAL A 88 -0.02 -8.91 -6.76
CA VAL A 88 0.77 -7.83 -7.36
C VAL A 88 0.18 -7.46 -8.72
N ARG A 89 -0.19 -6.19 -8.88
CA ARG A 89 -0.73 -5.62 -10.10
C ARG A 89 0.29 -4.66 -10.70
N THR A 90 0.61 -4.84 -11.96
CA THR A 90 1.62 -4.02 -12.62
C THR A 90 1.00 -3.03 -13.61
N TYR A 91 1.56 -1.83 -13.64
CA TYR A 91 1.22 -0.83 -14.65
C TYR A 91 2.41 -0.56 -15.57
N HIS A 92 2.11 -0.07 -16.77
CA HIS A 92 3.09 0.38 -17.74
C HIS A 92 3.08 1.91 -17.75
N LEU A 93 4.27 2.51 -17.63
CA LEU A 93 4.40 3.95 -17.66
C LEU A 93 3.86 4.51 -18.99
N HIS A 94 3.10 5.58 -18.92
CA HIS A 94 2.42 6.25 -20.04
C HIS A 94 1.31 5.45 -20.72
N ALA A 95 1.09 4.18 -20.35
CA ALA A 95 0.07 3.34 -20.99
C ALA A 95 -1.13 3.07 -20.08
N SER A 96 -0.97 3.22 -18.77
CA SER A 96 -2.00 2.89 -17.79
C SER A 96 -2.54 4.13 -17.09
N ASP A 97 -3.84 4.15 -16.82
CA ASP A 97 -4.45 5.07 -15.87
C ASP A 97 -4.22 4.54 -14.46
N ILE A 98 -3.14 4.99 -13.83
CA ILE A 98 -2.67 4.46 -12.55
C ILE A 98 -3.68 4.75 -11.42
N ALA A 99 -4.24 5.95 -11.38
CA ALA A 99 -5.21 6.32 -10.35
C ALA A 99 -6.46 5.44 -10.42
N LYS A 100 -6.98 5.22 -11.62
CA LYS A 100 -8.11 4.32 -11.84
C LYS A 100 -7.76 2.88 -11.42
N MET A 101 -6.59 2.41 -11.79
CA MET A 101 -6.13 1.06 -11.45
C MET A 101 -6.07 0.85 -9.93
N VAL A 102 -5.48 1.79 -9.19
CA VAL A 102 -5.39 1.72 -7.73
C VAL A 102 -6.79 1.76 -7.10
N ALA A 103 -7.67 2.64 -7.58
CA ALA A 103 -9.03 2.73 -7.08
C ALA A 103 -9.84 1.45 -7.37
N ASP A 104 -9.68 0.84 -8.54
CA ASP A 104 -10.35 -0.41 -8.88
C ASP A 104 -9.87 -1.56 -7.98
N VAL A 105 -8.57 -1.66 -7.73
CA VAL A 105 -8.01 -2.64 -6.78
C VAL A 105 -8.54 -2.41 -5.36
N ALA A 106 -8.64 -1.16 -4.92
CA ALA A 106 -9.23 -0.83 -3.63
C ALA A 106 -10.68 -1.34 -3.54
N ARG A 107 -11.48 -1.13 -4.58
CA ARG A 107 -12.87 -1.64 -4.64
C ARG A 107 -12.94 -3.17 -4.62
N GLU A 108 -12.03 -3.85 -5.31
CA GLU A 108 -11.93 -5.32 -5.25
C GLU A 108 -11.65 -5.81 -3.82
N LYS A 109 -10.91 -5.04 -3.04
CA LYS A 109 -10.64 -5.33 -1.61
C LYS A 109 -11.77 -4.88 -0.67
N GLY A 110 -12.90 -4.47 -1.20
CA GLY A 110 -14.06 -4.04 -0.42
C GLY A 110 -14.05 -2.58 0.02
N LEU A 111 -13.09 -1.79 -0.43
CA LEU A 111 -12.99 -0.36 -0.09
C LEU A 111 -13.84 0.44 -1.07
N ARG A 112 -15.12 0.60 -0.75
CA ARG A 112 -16.12 1.23 -1.63
C ARG A 112 -16.77 2.46 -1.06
N GLU A 113 -16.90 2.52 0.27
CA GLU A 113 -17.55 3.61 0.98
C GLU A 113 -16.91 3.83 2.34
N GLY A 114 -17.16 4.98 2.95
CA GLY A 114 -16.57 5.35 4.22
C GLY A 114 -15.26 6.10 4.05
N ARG A 115 -14.36 5.96 5.02
CA ARG A 115 -13.10 6.69 5.10
C ARG A 115 -11.92 5.80 4.77
N ILE A 116 -10.99 6.30 3.98
CA ILE A 116 -9.75 5.62 3.61
C ILE A 116 -8.55 6.51 3.92
N GLY A 117 -7.51 5.93 4.50
CA GLY A 117 -6.27 6.64 4.80
C GLY A 117 -5.25 6.52 3.68
N ILE A 118 -4.55 7.61 3.40
CA ILE A 118 -3.39 7.63 2.50
C ILE A 118 -2.28 8.42 3.19
N ASP A 119 -1.03 8.00 3.04
CA ASP A 119 0.12 8.75 3.56
C ASP A 119 0.42 9.97 2.67
N LEU A 120 -0.46 10.98 2.77
CA LEU A 120 -0.49 12.15 1.88
C LEU A 120 0.73 13.07 1.97
N GLN A 121 1.50 12.98 3.06
CA GLN A 121 2.71 13.79 3.23
C GLN A 121 3.96 13.11 2.68
N SER A 122 3.81 11.93 2.07
CA SER A 122 4.94 11.24 1.47
C SER A 122 5.43 11.95 0.21
N TYR A 123 6.76 12.07 0.10
CA TYR A 123 7.41 12.53 -1.13
C TYR A 123 7.14 11.60 -2.33
N ALA A 124 6.74 10.35 -2.05
CA ALA A 124 6.40 9.37 -3.08
C ALA A 124 5.00 9.56 -3.68
N LEU A 125 4.26 10.57 -3.23
CA LEU A 125 2.92 10.90 -3.74
C LEU A 125 2.87 12.34 -4.26
N PRO A 126 3.45 12.62 -5.44
CA PRO A 126 3.30 13.93 -6.07
C PRO A 126 1.84 14.27 -6.36
N GLY A 127 1.51 15.56 -6.40
CA GLY A 127 0.15 16.02 -6.68
C GLY A 127 -0.44 15.46 -7.99
N ALA A 128 0.40 15.22 -8.99
CA ALA A 128 -0.02 14.62 -10.26
C ALA A 128 -0.62 13.21 -10.11
N TYR A 129 -0.24 12.48 -9.06
CA TYR A 129 -0.83 11.17 -8.70
C TYR A 129 -1.89 11.29 -7.61
N ALA A 130 -1.67 12.16 -6.61
CA ALA A 130 -2.57 12.32 -5.47
C ALA A 130 -3.96 12.81 -5.88
N LEU A 131 -4.03 13.87 -6.68
CA LEU A 131 -5.31 14.48 -7.05
C LEU A 131 -6.21 13.54 -7.87
N PRO A 132 -5.71 12.87 -8.93
CA PRO A 132 -6.52 11.90 -9.64
C PRO A 132 -6.94 10.70 -8.78
N LEU A 133 -6.09 10.25 -7.86
CA LEU A 133 -6.40 9.13 -6.97
C LEU A 133 -7.54 9.48 -6.02
N VAL A 134 -7.49 10.64 -5.38
CA VAL A 134 -8.56 11.11 -4.47
C VAL A 134 -9.90 11.16 -5.21
N LYS A 135 -9.89 11.67 -6.43
CA LYS A 135 -11.10 11.71 -7.26
C LYS A 135 -11.59 10.32 -7.66
N ALA A 136 -10.68 9.42 -8.05
CA ALA A 136 -11.03 8.07 -8.47
C ALA A 136 -11.59 7.22 -7.31
N LEU A 137 -11.24 7.53 -6.07
CA LEU A 137 -11.73 6.86 -4.87
C LEU A 137 -13.13 7.30 -4.44
N GLU A 138 -13.69 8.37 -5.00
CA GLU A 138 -15.04 8.79 -4.65
C GLU A 138 -16.05 7.62 -4.79
N PRO A 139 -16.99 7.45 -3.88
CA PRO A 139 -17.42 8.36 -2.80
C PRO A 139 -16.66 8.23 -1.47
N MET A 140 -15.57 7.47 -1.40
CA MET A 140 -14.78 7.37 -0.17
C MET A 140 -14.19 8.73 0.20
N GLN A 141 -14.16 9.01 1.49
CA GLN A 141 -13.50 10.18 2.04
C GLN A 141 -12.05 9.86 2.36
N VAL A 142 -11.14 10.54 1.67
CA VAL A 142 -9.70 10.35 1.87
C VAL A 142 -9.23 11.19 3.05
N GLU A 143 -8.44 10.57 3.92
CA GLU A 143 -7.79 11.22 5.06
C GLU A 143 -6.29 11.00 5.03
N ASP A 144 -5.56 11.93 5.64
CA ASP A 144 -4.11 11.78 5.80
C ASP A 144 -3.79 10.76 6.90
N ALA A 145 -3.20 9.65 6.50
CA ALA A 145 -2.77 8.58 7.39
C ALA A 145 -1.24 8.54 7.60
N THR A 146 -0.53 9.61 7.24
CA THR A 146 0.93 9.66 7.34
C THR A 146 1.42 9.35 8.74
N GLU A 147 0.84 9.99 9.75
CA GLU A 147 1.21 9.78 11.14
C GLU A 147 0.82 8.39 11.65
N LEU A 148 -0.38 7.92 11.30
CA LEU A 148 -0.85 6.59 11.68
C LEU A 148 0.11 5.51 11.17
N LEU A 149 0.43 5.53 9.90
CA LEU A 149 1.30 4.54 9.25
C LEU A 149 2.74 4.66 9.74
N GLY A 150 3.24 5.87 9.89
CA GLY A 150 4.58 6.11 10.43
C GLY A 150 4.74 5.62 11.88
N SER A 151 3.70 5.75 12.69
CA SER A 151 3.72 5.33 14.10
C SER A 151 3.89 3.82 14.28
N LEU A 152 3.55 3.01 13.28
CA LEU A 152 3.74 1.56 13.30
C LEU A 152 5.21 1.15 13.42
N GLN A 153 6.11 2.01 12.94
CA GLN A 153 7.54 1.76 12.91
C GLN A 153 8.25 2.18 14.21
N TYR A 154 7.55 2.82 15.12
CA TYR A 154 8.11 3.16 16.42
C TYR A 154 8.19 1.92 17.30
N ILE A 155 9.24 1.15 17.11
CA ILE A 155 9.55 0.00 17.95
C ILE A 155 10.16 0.50 19.25
N LYS A 156 9.68 -0.05 20.33
CA LYS A 156 10.19 0.21 21.66
C LYS A 156 10.80 -1.03 22.25
#